data_5405d7b50052bb8541a50bafa176c9a3
#
_entry.id   5405d7b50052bb8541a50bafa176c9a3
#
_cell.length_a   1.000
_cell.length_b   1.000
_cell.length_c   1.000
_cell.angle_alpha   90.00
_cell.angle_beta   90.00
_cell.angle_gamma   90.00
#
_symmetry.space_group_name_H-M   'P 1'
#
loop_
_entity.id
_entity.type
_entity.pdbx_description
1 polymer ?
#
loop_
_entity_poly.entity_id
_entity_poly.type
_entity_poly.pdbx_seq_one_letter_code
_entity_poly.pdbx_strand_id
1 'polypeptide(L)'
;MLTDPSARLAAMPKALRDYALIADGERGILVGPHGEHAWLCFPRWDSEPAFAGLLGGPGGYDVRPVCDRFVWGGYYEDHGLIWHSRWVTGEGAIVECREALARPALADRAVVLRRCRAVRGGARLRALLDVRPGGARMRDLHHRDPYWTARAGGARIRWRGAGEAVVREGADGGAVLAVTFDLAEGESRDLVLEIAAESAGEPPADLDPGALWEATERDWRAAVPSCDDTAAPRDARLAYGVLTGLTSAAGGMAAAATTALPERADEGRNFDYRYAWIRDQCLAGHAVAAHGGPPHVLRSAVGFVTARLLADGDRLRPAYTVAGGAVPGQRPSALPGYPGATAVTGNRASAQWQLDAVGESLLLLATAAEHDRAEPGAREAARVAADAIARRWHEPGAGIWETEDRLWTHSRLICAAGLRQAARVLGGPADAAAWTSLADAILAETTRTALTPGGRWRRAADDDRVDAALLIPPLRGALPAGDPRSAATLEAVRAELVQEGFVYRYRVGDEPLGVAEGAFTLCGFVLALAEHRAGDTARALRTFERARSGSATSGLFSEEYDVRQRQLRGNIPQAFVHALLLETASRLAD
;
A
#
# COMPACT_ATOMS: atom_id res chain seq x y z
N MET A 1 0.95 -39.06 21.69
CA MET A 1 0.21 -37.87 22.14
C MET A 1 -0.53 -37.33 20.92
N LEU A 2 -1.85 -37.38 20.88
CA LEU A 2 -2.64 -36.76 19.84
C LEU A 2 -2.54 -35.25 20.07
N THR A 3 -1.82 -34.53 19.22
CA THR A 3 -1.80 -33.05 19.21
C THR A 3 -3.23 -32.58 19.01
N ASP A 4 -3.76 -31.88 19.99
CA ASP A 4 -5.10 -31.29 19.91
C ASP A 4 -5.19 -30.37 18.65
N PRO A 5 -5.97 -30.74 17.62
CA PRO A 5 -6.08 -29.92 16.40
C PRO A 5 -6.62 -28.51 16.71
N SER A 6 -7.25 -28.33 17.88
CA SER A 6 -7.81 -27.07 18.34
C SER A 6 -6.77 -26.05 18.77
N ALA A 7 -5.52 -26.46 19.02
CA ALA A 7 -4.42 -25.57 19.43
C ALA A 7 -3.58 -25.06 18.25
N ARG A 8 -3.92 -25.40 17.00
CA ARG A 8 -3.20 -24.90 15.82
C ARG A 8 -3.76 -23.54 15.39
N LEU A 9 -2.90 -22.53 15.40
CA LEU A 9 -3.12 -21.31 14.63
C LEU A 9 -3.37 -21.69 13.16
N ALA A 10 -4.28 -21.01 12.47
CA ALA A 10 -4.62 -21.32 11.08
C ALA A 10 -3.41 -21.06 10.19
N ALA A 11 -2.59 -22.09 9.97
CA ALA A 11 -1.28 -21.99 9.33
C ALA A 11 -1.30 -21.99 7.79
N MET A 12 -2.49 -21.98 7.16
CA MET A 12 -2.60 -22.01 5.69
C MET A 12 -2.94 -20.63 5.16
N PRO A 13 -2.09 -20.02 4.29
CA PRO A 13 -2.44 -18.78 3.61
C PRO A 13 -3.72 -18.95 2.77
N LYS A 14 -4.51 -17.89 2.69
CA LYS A 14 -5.76 -17.83 1.92
C LYS A 14 -5.54 -17.10 0.61
N ALA A 15 -6.53 -17.12 -0.28
CA ALA A 15 -6.50 -16.29 -1.48
C ALA A 15 -6.39 -14.80 -1.08
N LEU A 16 -5.59 -14.02 -1.81
CA LEU A 16 -5.31 -12.61 -1.46
C LEU A 16 -6.58 -11.75 -1.37
N ARG A 17 -7.60 -12.10 -2.16
CA ARG A 17 -8.91 -11.44 -2.15
C ARG A 17 -9.69 -11.56 -0.83
N ASP A 18 -9.29 -12.47 0.05
CA ASP A 18 -10.01 -12.77 1.30
C ASP A 18 -9.42 -12.04 2.52
N TYR A 19 -8.35 -11.26 2.33
CA TYR A 19 -7.74 -10.48 3.40
C TYR A 19 -8.28 -9.06 3.46
N ALA A 20 -8.32 -8.53 4.69
CA ALA A 20 -8.50 -7.12 4.99
C ALA A 20 -7.24 -6.57 5.68
N LEU A 21 -7.06 -5.24 5.67
CA LEU A 21 -5.97 -4.56 6.36
C LEU A 21 -6.52 -3.71 7.51
N ILE A 22 -5.93 -3.84 8.69
CA ILE A 22 -6.00 -2.81 9.74
C ILE A 22 -4.60 -2.21 9.91
N ALA A 23 -4.48 -0.89 10.03
CA ALA A 23 -3.18 -0.22 10.09
C ALA A 23 -3.24 1.04 10.95
N ASP A 24 -2.08 1.47 11.48
CA ASP A 24 -1.97 2.65 12.33
C ASP A 24 -1.05 3.75 11.73
N GLY A 25 -0.37 3.45 10.63
CA GLY A 25 0.64 4.27 9.97
C GLY A 25 2.06 3.71 10.14
N GLU A 26 2.40 3.20 11.32
CA GLU A 26 3.71 2.60 11.58
C GLU A 26 3.79 1.14 11.13
N ARG A 27 2.66 0.44 11.16
CA ARG A 27 2.50 -0.97 10.83
C ARG A 27 1.05 -1.30 10.48
N GLY A 28 0.84 -2.54 9.99
CA GLY A 28 -0.49 -3.05 9.73
C GLY A 28 -0.58 -4.55 9.88
N ILE A 29 -1.82 -5.03 9.99
CA ILE A 29 -2.15 -6.43 10.14
C ILE A 29 -3.06 -6.85 8.99
N LEU A 30 -2.73 -7.94 8.32
CA LEU A 30 -3.68 -8.62 7.44
C LEU A 30 -4.57 -9.55 8.25
N VAL A 31 -5.87 -9.30 8.16
CA VAL A 31 -6.93 -10.08 8.81
C VAL A 31 -7.54 -11.02 7.79
N GLY A 32 -7.52 -12.29 8.07
CA GLY A 32 -8.09 -13.34 7.20
C GLY A 32 -9.50 -13.75 7.59
N PRO A 33 -10.14 -14.60 6.75
CA PRO A 33 -11.57 -14.94 6.87
C PRO A 33 -11.93 -15.75 8.13
N HIS A 34 -10.96 -16.40 8.76
CA HIS A 34 -11.20 -17.14 10.00
C HIS A 34 -10.89 -16.31 11.25
N GLY A 35 -10.71 -14.98 11.10
CA GLY A 35 -10.35 -14.08 12.19
C GLY A 35 -8.89 -14.20 12.60
N GLU A 36 -8.06 -14.80 11.74
CA GLU A 36 -6.62 -14.85 11.93
C GLU A 36 -5.96 -13.51 11.57
N HIS A 37 -5.06 -13.03 12.41
CA HIS A 37 -4.08 -12.00 12.09
C HIS A 37 -2.87 -12.70 11.47
N ALA A 38 -2.86 -12.75 10.12
CA ALA A 38 -1.94 -13.59 9.36
C ALA A 38 -0.57 -12.93 9.09
N TRP A 39 -0.50 -11.59 9.18
CA TRP A 39 0.72 -10.82 8.89
C TRP A 39 0.80 -9.57 9.75
N LEU A 40 1.91 -9.37 10.42
CA LEU A 40 2.26 -8.15 11.16
C LEU A 40 3.78 -8.04 11.23
N CYS A 41 4.36 -6.94 10.75
CA CYS A 41 5.74 -6.57 11.03
C CYS A 41 5.81 -5.65 12.26
N PHE A 42 6.83 -5.84 13.11
CA PHE A 42 6.99 -5.05 14.34
C PHE A 42 8.46 -4.69 14.59
N PRO A 43 8.80 -3.44 14.96
CA PRO A 43 7.90 -2.33 15.27
C PRO A 43 7.37 -1.55 14.04
N ARG A 44 7.98 -1.65 12.87
CA ARG A 44 7.63 -0.90 11.65
C ARG A 44 7.32 -1.83 10.48
N TRP A 45 6.82 -1.25 9.38
CA TRP A 45 6.52 -1.95 8.12
C TRP A 45 7.69 -2.81 7.63
N ASP A 46 8.90 -2.25 7.63
CA ASP A 46 10.14 -2.86 7.12
C ASP A 46 10.88 -3.74 8.15
N SER A 47 10.26 -3.99 9.30
CA SER A 47 10.82 -4.85 10.36
C SER A 47 10.52 -6.34 10.11
N GLU A 48 11.16 -7.20 10.91
CA GLU A 48 10.85 -8.63 10.91
C GLU A 48 9.41 -8.89 11.37
N PRO A 49 8.72 -9.90 10.81
CA PRO A 49 7.35 -10.16 11.16
C PRO A 49 7.22 -10.72 12.59
N ALA A 50 6.18 -10.27 13.30
CA ALA A 50 5.71 -10.83 14.56
C ALA A 50 4.59 -11.86 14.35
N PHE A 51 3.81 -11.71 13.25
CA PHE A 51 2.90 -12.72 12.73
C PHE A 51 3.31 -13.01 11.28
N ALA A 52 3.57 -14.26 10.95
CA ALA A 52 4.12 -14.65 9.66
C ALA A 52 3.30 -15.71 8.92
N GLY A 53 2.07 -16.00 9.37
CA GLY A 53 1.20 -17.03 8.80
C GLY A 53 0.90 -16.85 7.30
N LEU A 54 0.88 -15.61 6.79
CA LEU A 54 0.72 -15.31 5.36
C LEU A 54 1.80 -15.98 4.50
N LEU A 55 3.02 -16.07 5.00
CA LEU A 55 4.16 -16.70 4.33
C LEU A 55 4.53 -18.06 4.93
N GLY A 56 3.57 -18.72 5.61
CA GLY A 56 3.77 -20.05 6.20
C GLY A 56 4.69 -20.08 7.42
N GLY A 57 5.02 -18.93 7.99
CA GLY A 57 5.86 -18.79 9.18
C GLY A 57 5.06 -18.83 10.48
N PRO A 58 5.78 -18.75 11.63
CA PRO A 58 5.18 -18.81 12.95
C PRO A 58 4.54 -17.48 13.38
N GLY A 59 3.76 -17.55 14.45
CA GLY A 59 3.11 -16.41 15.07
C GLY A 59 1.78 -16.05 14.43
N GLY A 60 0.85 -15.59 15.25
CA GLY A 60 -0.48 -15.17 14.86
C GLY A 60 -1.36 -14.84 16.05
N TYR A 61 -2.53 -14.26 15.75
CA TYR A 61 -3.55 -13.96 16.73
C TYR A 61 -4.92 -14.26 16.13
N ASP A 62 -5.48 -15.42 16.47
CA ASP A 62 -6.76 -15.89 15.95
C ASP A 62 -7.89 -15.62 16.94
N VAL A 63 -9.03 -15.13 16.44
CA VAL A 63 -10.29 -15.10 17.19
C VAL A 63 -11.40 -15.57 16.27
N ARG A 64 -12.12 -16.63 16.65
CA ARG A 64 -13.18 -17.21 15.83
C ARG A 64 -14.23 -17.98 16.62
N PRO A 65 -15.44 -18.21 16.07
CA PRO A 65 -16.41 -19.11 16.67
C PRO A 65 -15.87 -20.54 16.83
N VAL A 66 -16.26 -21.20 17.91
CA VAL A 66 -16.00 -22.62 18.16
C VAL A 66 -17.13 -23.43 17.54
N CYS A 67 -17.10 -23.56 16.22
CA CYS A 67 -18.02 -24.41 15.47
C CYS A 67 -17.34 -24.86 14.19
N ASP A 68 -17.72 -26.02 13.66
CA ASP A 68 -17.12 -26.60 12.45
C ASP A 68 -17.62 -25.95 11.16
N ARG A 69 -18.79 -25.31 11.23
CA ARG A 69 -19.46 -24.71 10.06
C ARG A 69 -19.90 -23.28 10.36
N PHE A 70 -19.38 -22.34 9.58
CA PHE A 70 -19.83 -20.96 9.56
C PHE A 70 -19.68 -20.36 8.16
N VAL A 71 -20.47 -19.34 7.87
CA VAL A 71 -20.26 -18.45 6.72
C VAL A 71 -19.54 -17.22 7.22
N TRP A 72 -18.57 -16.77 6.46
CA TRP A 72 -17.79 -15.60 6.76
C TRP A 72 -18.13 -14.44 5.83
N GLY A 73 -18.01 -13.22 6.36
CA GLY A 73 -18.03 -11.94 5.65
C GLY A 73 -17.35 -10.88 6.48
N GLY A 74 -17.26 -9.68 5.93
CA GLY A 74 -16.69 -8.56 6.66
C GLY A 74 -16.85 -7.25 5.91
N TYR A 75 -16.60 -6.14 6.61
CA TYR A 75 -16.71 -4.78 6.07
C TYR A 75 -15.87 -3.79 6.87
N TYR A 76 -15.47 -2.69 6.22
CA TYR A 76 -14.88 -1.54 6.90
C TYR A 76 -15.95 -0.58 7.39
N GLU A 77 -15.67 0.10 8.49
CA GLU A 77 -16.42 1.29 8.88
C GLU A 77 -16.18 2.43 7.88
N ASP A 78 -17.11 3.39 7.83
CA ASP A 78 -17.08 4.48 6.84
C ASP A 78 -15.82 5.35 6.91
N HIS A 79 -15.18 5.44 8.06
CA HIS A 79 -13.98 6.25 8.23
C HIS A 79 -12.84 5.40 8.79
N GLY A 80 -11.84 5.14 7.96
CA GLY A 80 -10.58 4.51 8.35
C GLY A 80 -10.54 2.99 8.19
N LEU A 81 -9.47 2.41 8.76
CA LEU A 81 -9.20 0.97 8.67
C LEU A 81 -9.63 0.27 9.95
N ILE A 82 -10.89 0.42 10.32
CA ILE A 82 -11.57 -0.37 11.35
C ILE A 82 -12.39 -1.44 10.63
N TRP A 83 -12.00 -2.71 10.84
CA TRP A 83 -12.59 -3.86 10.15
C TRP A 83 -13.57 -4.61 11.05
N HIS A 84 -14.66 -5.12 10.50
CA HIS A 84 -15.56 -6.06 11.11
C HIS A 84 -15.45 -7.41 10.43
N SER A 85 -14.91 -8.42 11.11
CA SER A 85 -15.09 -9.82 10.74
C SER A 85 -16.45 -10.28 11.25
N ARG A 86 -17.24 -10.93 10.40
CA ARG A 86 -18.59 -11.40 10.73
C ARG A 86 -18.76 -12.85 10.36
N TRP A 87 -19.30 -13.63 11.28
CA TRP A 87 -19.58 -15.05 11.09
C TRP A 87 -21.06 -15.34 11.34
N VAL A 88 -21.64 -16.19 10.49
CA VAL A 88 -22.95 -16.80 10.72
C VAL A 88 -22.71 -18.29 10.97
N THR A 89 -22.98 -18.76 12.18
CA THR A 89 -22.73 -20.15 12.58
C THR A 89 -23.76 -21.10 12.01
N GLY A 90 -23.47 -22.41 12.03
CA GLY A 90 -24.40 -23.43 11.57
C GLY A 90 -25.75 -23.48 12.33
N GLU A 91 -25.79 -22.89 13.52
CA GLU A 91 -27.01 -22.76 14.36
C GLU A 91 -27.73 -21.41 14.12
N GLY A 92 -27.21 -20.58 13.22
CA GLY A 92 -27.80 -19.28 12.86
C GLY A 92 -27.45 -18.14 13.80
N ALA A 93 -26.51 -18.32 14.74
CA ALA A 93 -25.98 -17.23 15.53
C ALA A 93 -25.11 -16.30 14.65
N ILE A 94 -25.18 -14.99 14.90
CA ILE A 94 -24.39 -13.98 14.21
C ILE A 94 -23.40 -13.38 15.20
N VAL A 95 -22.11 -13.49 14.88
CA VAL A 95 -20.99 -12.99 15.69
C VAL A 95 -20.19 -11.99 14.87
N GLU A 96 -19.80 -10.88 15.49
CA GLU A 96 -18.90 -9.90 14.91
C GLU A 96 -17.65 -9.73 15.79
N CYS A 97 -16.50 -9.54 15.16
CA CYS A 97 -15.28 -9.07 15.79
C CYS A 97 -14.89 -7.75 15.12
N ARG A 98 -14.99 -6.65 15.86
CA ARG A 98 -14.53 -5.32 15.46
C ARG A 98 -13.04 -5.20 15.75
N GLU A 99 -12.22 -4.81 14.78
CA GLU A 99 -10.77 -4.92 14.83
C GLU A 99 -10.09 -3.65 14.34
N ALA A 100 -9.07 -3.21 15.07
CA ALA A 100 -8.23 -2.07 14.69
C ALA A 100 -6.84 -2.16 15.32
N LEU A 101 -5.86 -1.48 14.74
CA LEU A 101 -4.70 -0.97 15.45
C LEU A 101 -5.06 0.36 16.08
N ALA A 102 -4.76 0.55 17.36
CA ALA A 102 -5.10 1.76 18.11
C ALA A 102 -4.36 2.99 17.56
N ARG A 103 -5.07 4.12 17.50
CA ARG A 103 -4.54 5.40 17.03
C ARG A 103 -4.79 6.48 18.07
N PRO A 104 -3.93 7.56 18.15
CA PRO A 104 -2.72 7.75 17.33
C PRO A 104 -1.63 6.71 17.60
N ALA A 105 -0.86 6.35 16.56
CA ALA A 105 0.19 5.35 16.62
C ALA A 105 1.40 5.79 17.45
N LEU A 106 2.09 4.81 18.06
CA LEU A 106 3.39 4.98 18.69
C LEU A 106 4.43 4.14 17.93
N ALA A 107 5.58 4.73 17.59
CA ALA A 107 6.57 4.07 16.73
C ALA A 107 7.11 2.74 17.29
N ASP A 108 7.25 2.66 18.61
CA ASP A 108 7.84 1.53 19.34
C ASP A 108 6.81 0.61 20.02
N ARG A 109 5.51 0.82 19.77
CA ARG A 109 4.41 0.15 20.45
C ARG A 109 3.20 -0.06 19.53
N ALA A 110 2.78 -1.30 19.36
CA ALA A 110 1.54 -1.68 18.70
C ALA A 110 0.47 -2.01 19.73
N VAL A 111 -0.74 -1.51 19.56
CA VAL A 111 -1.91 -1.89 20.37
C VAL A 111 -3.00 -2.39 19.44
N VAL A 112 -3.32 -3.68 19.54
CA VAL A 112 -4.35 -4.33 18.74
C VAL A 112 -5.64 -4.39 19.53
N LEU A 113 -6.70 -3.85 18.98
CA LEU A 113 -8.04 -3.82 19.57
C LEU A 113 -8.92 -4.85 18.87
N ARG A 114 -9.57 -5.72 19.65
CA ARG A 114 -10.57 -6.66 19.16
C ARG A 114 -11.77 -6.66 20.10
N ARG A 115 -12.96 -6.30 19.58
CA ARG A 115 -14.23 -6.38 20.31
C ARG A 115 -15.10 -7.43 19.67
N CYS A 116 -15.27 -8.55 20.36
CA CYS A 116 -16.17 -9.64 19.96
C CYS A 116 -17.57 -9.38 20.50
N ARG A 117 -18.60 -9.53 19.65
CA ARG A 117 -20.00 -9.34 20.03
C ARG A 117 -20.87 -10.46 19.45
N ALA A 118 -21.72 -11.04 20.26
CA ALA A 118 -22.82 -11.90 19.80
C ALA A 118 -24.00 -11.00 19.38
N VAL A 119 -24.17 -10.77 18.07
CA VAL A 119 -25.17 -9.85 17.53
C VAL A 119 -26.57 -10.48 17.57
N ARG A 120 -26.65 -11.80 17.32
CA ARG A 120 -27.87 -12.58 17.36
C ARG A 120 -27.55 -13.99 17.82
N GLY A 121 -28.31 -14.47 18.80
CA GLY A 121 -28.06 -15.75 19.45
C GLY A 121 -26.74 -15.73 20.26
N GLY A 122 -26.63 -16.65 21.22
CA GLY A 122 -25.38 -16.84 21.97
C GLY A 122 -24.31 -17.51 21.09
N ALA A 123 -23.04 -17.23 21.40
CA ALA A 123 -21.92 -17.82 20.67
C ALA A 123 -20.74 -18.13 21.59
N ARG A 124 -20.07 -19.25 21.30
CA ARG A 124 -18.81 -19.62 21.92
C ARG A 124 -17.66 -19.28 21.00
N LEU A 125 -16.69 -18.50 21.52
CA LEU A 125 -15.53 -18.02 20.79
C LEU A 125 -14.25 -18.58 21.39
N ARG A 126 -13.23 -18.73 20.54
CA ARG A 126 -11.88 -19.05 20.95
C ARG A 126 -10.92 -17.99 20.48
N ALA A 127 -9.98 -17.56 21.34
CA ALA A 127 -8.84 -16.76 20.98
C ALA A 127 -7.54 -17.55 21.23
N LEU A 128 -6.61 -17.48 20.24
CA LEU A 128 -5.25 -18.04 20.32
C LEU A 128 -4.25 -16.94 20.06
N LEU A 129 -3.23 -16.80 20.90
CA LEU A 129 -2.20 -15.78 20.77
C LEU A 129 -0.80 -16.40 20.84
N ASP A 130 -0.03 -16.18 19.78
CA ASP A 130 1.39 -16.52 19.69
C ASP A 130 2.16 -15.36 19.02
N VAL A 131 2.88 -14.56 19.78
CA VAL A 131 3.62 -13.40 19.28
C VAL A 131 5.07 -13.78 19.07
N ARG A 132 5.57 -13.65 17.82
CA ARG A 132 6.89 -14.16 17.38
C ARG A 132 7.75 -13.12 16.66
N PRO A 133 8.12 -11.98 17.24
CA PRO A 133 8.98 -11.00 16.56
C PRO A 133 10.29 -11.65 16.10
N GLY A 134 10.55 -11.63 14.78
CA GLY A 134 11.72 -12.31 14.19
C GLY A 134 11.74 -13.83 14.42
N GLY A 135 10.58 -14.48 14.62
CA GLY A 135 10.44 -15.91 14.87
C GLY A 135 10.72 -16.34 16.33
N ALA A 136 11.04 -15.40 17.21
CA ALA A 136 11.37 -15.69 18.61
C ALA A 136 10.13 -16.15 19.40
N ARG A 137 10.26 -17.23 20.17
CA ARG A 137 9.16 -17.79 20.98
C ARG A 137 8.82 -16.92 22.18
N MET A 138 7.54 -16.88 22.56
CA MET A 138 7.10 -16.30 23.84
C MET A 138 7.71 -17.05 25.01
N ARG A 139 8.14 -16.30 26.03
CA ARG A 139 8.72 -16.77 27.30
C ARG A 139 8.24 -15.88 28.44
N ASP A 140 8.54 -16.29 29.67
CA ASP A 140 8.20 -15.51 30.87
C ASP A 140 6.70 -15.17 30.92
N LEU A 141 5.85 -16.18 30.65
CA LEU A 141 4.40 -16.01 30.63
C LEU A 141 3.87 -15.97 32.07
N HIS A 142 3.30 -14.84 32.44
CA HIS A 142 2.70 -14.63 33.76
C HIS A 142 1.33 -14.01 33.65
N HIS A 143 0.36 -14.52 34.42
CA HIS A 143 -0.93 -13.85 34.59
C HIS A 143 -0.87 -12.97 35.85
N ARG A 144 -1.16 -11.68 35.66
CA ARG A 144 -1.34 -10.69 36.73
C ARG A 144 -2.55 -9.83 36.35
N ASP A 145 -3.68 -10.09 36.99
CA ASP A 145 -4.93 -9.38 36.68
C ASP A 145 -4.73 -7.87 36.49
N PRO A 146 -5.23 -7.27 35.40
CA PRO A 146 -6.07 -7.86 34.35
C PRO A 146 -5.27 -8.38 33.12
N TYR A 147 -3.98 -8.62 33.21
CA TYR A 147 -3.09 -8.92 32.08
C TYR A 147 -2.43 -10.28 32.14
N TRP A 148 -2.35 -10.93 30.98
CA TRP A 148 -1.23 -11.81 30.66
C TRP A 148 -0.03 -11.00 30.22
N THR A 149 1.15 -11.33 30.67
CA THR A 149 2.42 -10.71 30.27
C THR A 149 3.36 -11.76 29.73
N ALA A 150 4.15 -11.42 28.72
CA ALA A 150 5.20 -12.28 28.15
C ALA A 150 6.32 -11.42 27.54
N ARG A 151 7.40 -12.10 27.12
CA ARG A 151 8.51 -11.52 26.34
C ARG A 151 8.78 -12.37 25.12
N ALA A 152 9.15 -11.76 24.00
CA ALA A 152 9.60 -12.44 22.78
C ALA A 152 10.46 -11.50 21.93
N GLY A 153 11.61 -11.94 21.45
CA GLY A 153 12.41 -11.24 20.43
C GLY A 153 12.69 -9.76 20.70
N GLY A 154 13.00 -9.37 21.94
CA GLY A 154 13.21 -7.96 22.29
C GLY A 154 11.91 -7.15 22.42
N ALA A 155 10.75 -7.82 22.51
CA ALA A 155 9.47 -7.20 22.78
C ALA A 155 8.86 -7.64 24.11
N ARG A 156 8.17 -6.73 24.78
CA ARG A 156 7.27 -6.96 25.90
C ARG A 156 5.85 -7.08 25.38
N ILE A 157 5.10 -8.03 25.89
CA ILE A 157 3.74 -8.35 25.46
C ILE A 157 2.82 -8.24 26.67
N ARG A 158 1.67 -7.57 26.49
CA ARG A 158 0.57 -7.56 27.47
C ARG A 158 -0.73 -7.89 26.73
N TRP A 159 -1.52 -8.80 27.30
CA TRP A 159 -2.81 -9.17 26.72
C TRP A 159 -3.92 -9.06 27.79
N ARG A 160 -4.85 -8.14 27.57
CA ARG A 160 -6.01 -7.87 28.43
C ARG A 160 -7.27 -8.53 27.88
N GLY A 161 -8.21 -8.85 28.77
CA GLY A 161 -9.51 -9.41 28.41
C GLY A 161 -9.52 -10.93 28.27
N ALA A 162 -8.39 -11.58 28.52
CA ALA A 162 -8.22 -13.05 28.42
C ALA A 162 -7.75 -13.66 29.75
N GLY A 163 -8.32 -13.22 30.89
CA GLY A 163 -7.90 -13.65 32.23
C GLY A 163 -7.93 -15.16 32.43
N GLU A 164 -8.89 -15.86 31.82
CA GLU A 164 -9.05 -17.31 31.90
C GLU A 164 -8.16 -18.07 30.88
N ALA A 165 -7.29 -17.38 30.13
CA ALA A 165 -6.41 -18.04 29.18
C ALA A 165 -5.47 -19.04 29.88
N VAL A 166 -5.14 -20.09 29.16
CA VAL A 166 -4.20 -21.12 29.59
C VAL A 166 -3.05 -21.22 28.60
N VAL A 167 -1.88 -21.57 29.12
CA VAL A 167 -0.72 -21.86 28.27
C VAL A 167 -0.91 -23.24 27.63
N ARG A 168 -0.80 -23.31 26.31
CA ARG A 168 -0.82 -24.54 25.52
C ARG A 168 0.51 -24.70 24.78
N GLU A 169 0.83 -25.91 24.41
CA GLU A 169 1.97 -26.19 23.54
C GLU A 169 1.54 -26.02 22.07
N GLY A 170 2.19 -25.14 21.33
CA GLY A 170 2.02 -24.97 19.90
C GLY A 170 2.61 -26.12 19.08
N ALA A 171 2.37 -26.12 17.77
CA ALA A 171 2.81 -27.19 16.87
C ALA A 171 4.34 -27.37 16.83
N ASP A 172 5.10 -26.32 17.10
CA ASP A 172 6.58 -26.31 17.15
C ASP A 172 7.15 -26.47 18.58
N GLY A 173 6.30 -26.79 19.57
CA GLY A 173 6.69 -26.87 20.98
C GLY A 173 6.84 -25.51 21.69
N GLY A 174 6.45 -24.41 21.04
CA GLY A 174 6.41 -23.08 21.67
C GLY A 174 5.13 -22.89 22.49
N ALA A 175 5.15 -21.91 23.39
CA ALA A 175 3.98 -21.58 24.20
C ALA A 175 2.97 -20.74 23.39
N VAL A 176 1.68 -21.09 23.49
CA VAL A 176 0.53 -20.36 22.92
C VAL A 176 -0.44 -20.06 24.06
N LEU A 177 -0.91 -18.82 24.16
CA LEU A 177 -2.02 -18.49 25.07
C LEU A 177 -3.35 -18.78 24.37
N ALA A 178 -4.21 -19.56 25.05
CA ALA A 178 -5.50 -19.98 24.53
C ALA A 178 -6.62 -19.67 25.53
N VAL A 179 -7.69 -19.02 25.07
CA VAL A 179 -8.90 -18.79 25.85
C VAL A 179 -10.13 -19.16 25.03
N THR A 180 -11.13 -19.72 25.71
CA THR A 180 -12.47 -19.94 25.14
C THR A 180 -13.47 -19.27 26.06
N PHE A 181 -14.43 -18.54 25.48
CA PHE A 181 -15.42 -17.78 26.23
C PHE A 181 -16.77 -17.80 25.51
N ASP A 182 -17.82 -17.73 26.30
CA ASP A 182 -19.21 -17.67 25.82
C ASP A 182 -19.70 -16.22 25.87
N LEU A 183 -20.49 -15.81 24.89
CA LEU A 183 -21.20 -14.54 24.84
C LEU A 183 -22.69 -14.82 24.69
N ALA A 184 -23.51 -14.25 25.57
CA ALA A 184 -24.95 -14.20 25.38
C ALA A 184 -25.31 -13.21 24.26
N GLU A 185 -26.51 -13.32 23.68
CA GLU A 185 -26.99 -12.36 22.68
C GLU A 185 -26.91 -10.91 23.21
N GLY A 186 -26.30 -10.03 22.41
CA GLY A 186 -26.07 -8.63 22.77
C GLY A 186 -24.80 -8.40 23.57
N GLU A 187 -24.22 -9.43 24.18
CA GLU A 187 -22.99 -9.32 24.97
C GLU A 187 -21.76 -9.07 24.09
N SER A 188 -20.79 -8.34 24.64
CA SER A 188 -19.50 -8.11 24.00
C SER A 188 -18.33 -8.29 24.95
N ARG A 189 -17.16 -8.66 24.40
CA ARG A 189 -15.89 -8.80 25.13
C ARG A 189 -14.77 -8.11 24.37
N ASP A 190 -14.02 -7.25 25.06
CA ASP A 190 -12.82 -6.61 24.53
C ASP A 190 -11.59 -7.45 24.84
N LEU A 191 -10.76 -7.65 23.81
CA LEU A 191 -9.43 -8.22 23.89
C LEU A 191 -8.44 -7.16 23.39
N VAL A 192 -7.49 -6.75 24.23
CA VAL A 192 -6.48 -5.74 23.89
C VAL A 192 -5.08 -6.36 24.00
N LEU A 193 -4.36 -6.39 22.88
CA LEU A 193 -2.99 -6.86 22.81
C LEU A 193 -2.04 -5.68 22.61
N GLU A 194 -1.09 -5.50 23.53
CA GLU A 194 0.03 -4.59 23.36
C GLU A 194 1.30 -5.38 23.08
N ILE A 195 2.05 -4.94 22.05
CA ILE A 195 3.41 -5.37 21.73
C ILE A 195 4.29 -4.12 21.80
N ALA A 196 5.23 -4.05 22.72
CA ALA A 196 6.11 -2.90 22.91
C ALA A 196 7.57 -3.33 22.79
N ALA A 197 8.40 -2.56 22.07
CA ALA A 197 9.85 -2.79 22.05
C ALA A 197 10.43 -2.70 23.47
N GLU A 198 11.51 -3.42 23.77
CA GLU A 198 12.17 -3.31 25.09
C GLU A 198 12.68 -1.89 25.38
N SER A 199 13.02 -1.15 24.31
CA SER A 199 13.42 0.26 24.38
C SER A 199 12.25 1.23 24.63
N ALA A 200 11.00 0.78 24.45
CA ALA A 200 9.83 1.60 24.72
C ALA A 200 9.77 1.95 26.22
N GLY A 201 9.39 3.19 26.51
CA GLY A 201 9.19 3.66 27.89
C GLY A 201 8.24 2.77 28.69
N GLU A 202 8.04 3.09 29.97
CA GLU A 202 7.10 2.34 30.80
C GLU A 202 5.70 2.28 30.16
N PRO A 203 5.04 1.12 30.20
CA PRO A 203 3.70 0.99 29.67
C PRO A 203 2.71 1.87 30.43
N PRO A 204 1.66 2.40 29.79
CA PRO A 204 0.57 3.03 30.53
C PRO A 204 0.02 2.06 31.58
N ALA A 205 -0.39 2.61 32.72
CA ALA A 205 -0.85 1.80 33.86
C ALA A 205 -2.02 0.89 33.46
N ASP A 206 -2.91 1.38 32.62
CA ASP A 206 -4.05 0.63 32.09
C ASP A 206 -4.21 0.79 30.57
N LEU A 207 -4.71 -0.28 29.92
CA LEU A 207 -5.14 -0.30 28.52
C LEU A 207 -6.69 -0.32 28.52
N ASP A 208 -7.31 0.81 28.86
CA ASP A 208 -8.76 0.89 28.85
C ASP A 208 -9.32 0.75 27.43
N PRO A 209 -10.09 -0.31 27.13
CA PRO A 209 -10.58 -0.54 25.78
C PRO A 209 -11.50 0.57 25.28
N GLY A 210 -12.33 1.15 26.17
CA GLY A 210 -13.25 2.23 25.82
C GLY A 210 -12.52 3.46 25.32
N ALA A 211 -11.56 3.94 26.12
CA ALA A 211 -10.75 5.10 25.77
C ALA A 211 -9.92 4.89 24.49
N LEU A 212 -9.36 3.67 24.31
CA LEU A 212 -8.59 3.31 23.11
C LEU A 212 -9.47 3.30 21.84
N TRP A 213 -10.67 2.73 21.90
CA TRP A 213 -11.62 2.76 20.78
C TRP A 213 -12.02 4.19 20.42
N GLU A 214 -12.42 4.98 21.41
CA GLU A 214 -12.80 6.38 21.19
C GLU A 214 -11.68 7.23 20.59
N ALA A 215 -10.44 7.04 21.04
CA ALA A 215 -9.27 7.73 20.48
C ALA A 215 -9.04 7.33 19.03
N THR A 216 -9.10 6.02 18.74
CA THR A 216 -8.91 5.46 17.40
C THR A 216 -9.97 5.98 16.42
N GLU A 217 -11.23 5.98 16.82
CA GLU A 217 -12.32 6.50 15.99
C GLU A 217 -12.19 8.01 15.71
N ARG A 218 -11.83 8.80 16.73
CA ARG A 218 -11.61 10.24 16.55
C ARG A 218 -10.48 10.54 15.59
N ASP A 219 -9.36 9.81 15.72
CA ASP A 219 -8.19 10.00 14.87
C ASP A 219 -8.50 9.63 13.40
N TRP A 220 -9.19 8.50 13.17
CA TRP A 220 -9.62 8.11 11.83
C TRP A 220 -10.61 9.09 11.20
N ARG A 221 -11.62 9.55 11.94
CA ARG A 221 -12.58 10.57 11.44
C ARG A 221 -11.92 11.89 11.11
N ALA A 222 -10.85 12.26 11.82
CA ALA A 222 -10.07 13.46 11.50
C ALA A 222 -9.17 13.27 10.25
N ALA A 223 -8.73 12.03 9.99
CA ALA A 223 -7.80 11.73 8.92
C ALA A 223 -8.47 11.41 7.58
N VAL A 224 -9.65 10.77 7.58
CA VAL A 224 -10.33 10.29 6.36
C VAL A 224 -11.60 11.10 6.11
N PRO A 225 -11.70 11.83 4.98
CA PRO A 225 -12.88 12.62 4.62
C PRO A 225 -14.05 11.72 4.17
N SER A 226 -15.26 12.29 4.01
CA SER A 226 -16.43 11.55 3.53
C SER A 226 -16.29 11.06 2.08
N CYS A 227 -15.55 11.79 1.24
CA CYS A 227 -15.41 11.55 -0.19
C CYS A 227 -16.75 11.45 -0.96
N ASP A 228 -17.84 12.02 -0.40
CA ASP A 228 -19.19 11.94 -0.99
C ASP A 228 -19.29 12.70 -2.33
N ASP A 229 -18.34 13.57 -2.59
CA ASP A 229 -18.17 14.37 -3.81
C ASP A 229 -17.36 13.63 -4.90
N THR A 230 -17.07 12.35 -4.73
CA THR A 230 -16.32 11.55 -5.72
C THR A 230 -17.24 10.60 -6.50
N ALA A 231 -16.77 10.11 -7.65
CA ALA A 231 -17.50 9.12 -8.46
C ALA A 231 -17.69 7.76 -7.78
N ALA A 232 -16.93 7.46 -6.69
CA ALA A 232 -17.00 6.22 -5.94
C ALA A 232 -16.72 6.45 -4.44
N PRO A 233 -17.64 7.05 -3.66
CA PRO A 233 -17.39 7.52 -2.30
C PRO A 233 -16.82 6.46 -1.36
N ARG A 234 -17.41 5.26 -1.34
CA ARG A 234 -16.95 4.17 -0.49
C ARG A 234 -15.49 3.77 -0.77
N ASP A 235 -15.15 3.59 -2.05
CA ASP A 235 -13.84 3.12 -2.44
C ASP A 235 -12.80 4.25 -2.31
N ALA A 236 -13.20 5.51 -2.53
CA ALA A 236 -12.36 6.68 -2.29
C ALA A 236 -12.03 6.85 -0.80
N ARG A 237 -13.01 6.67 0.11
CA ARG A 237 -12.76 6.65 1.57
C ARG A 237 -11.79 5.54 1.96
N LEU A 238 -11.99 4.33 1.45
CA LEU A 238 -11.09 3.22 1.73
C LEU A 238 -9.68 3.48 1.20
N ALA A 239 -9.56 4.01 -0.03
CA ALA A 239 -8.27 4.38 -0.61
C ALA A 239 -7.56 5.43 0.24
N TYR A 240 -8.27 6.46 0.69
CA TYR A 240 -7.73 7.47 1.60
C TYR A 240 -7.26 6.85 2.93
N GLY A 241 -8.06 5.95 3.50
CA GLY A 241 -7.71 5.18 4.70
C GLY A 241 -6.45 4.33 4.52
N VAL A 242 -6.32 3.64 3.38
CA VAL A 242 -5.12 2.84 3.03
C VAL A 242 -3.88 3.72 2.93
N LEU A 243 -3.94 4.84 2.20
CA LEU A 243 -2.81 5.77 2.07
C LEU A 243 -2.39 6.33 3.44
N THR A 244 -3.36 6.71 4.28
CA THR A 244 -3.12 7.15 5.66
C THR A 244 -2.50 6.04 6.50
N GLY A 245 -3.06 4.84 6.44
CA GLY A 245 -2.61 3.69 7.22
C GLY A 245 -1.23 3.18 6.85
N LEU A 246 -0.79 3.38 5.60
CA LEU A 246 0.55 3.01 5.13
C LEU A 246 1.60 4.11 5.38
N THR A 247 1.19 5.34 5.75
CA THR A 247 2.10 6.49 5.94
C THR A 247 2.57 6.58 7.38
N SER A 248 3.87 6.44 7.62
CA SER A 248 4.47 6.52 8.96
C SER A 248 4.59 7.97 9.46
N ALA A 249 4.78 8.16 10.76
CA ALA A 249 5.04 9.47 11.35
C ALA A 249 6.36 10.09 10.83
N ALA A 250 7.30 9.28 10.33
CA ALA A 250 8.51 9.75 9.66
C ALA A 250 8.25 10.28 8.22
N GLY A 251 7.02 10.20 7.73
CA GLY A 251 6.58 10.67 6.42
C GLY A 251 6.69 9.64 5.29
N GLY A 252 7.46 8.57 5.46
CA GLY A 252 7.55 7.50 4.46
C GLY A 252 6.29 6.64 4.44
N MET A 253 5.71 6.43 3.27
CA MET A 253 4.59 5.52 3.02
C MET A 253 5.10 4.20 2.46
N ALA A 254 4.77 3.08 3.08
CA ALA A 254 5.09 1.77 2.51
C ALA A 254 4.32 1.56 1.20
N ALA A 255 5.00 1.08 0.16
CA ALA A 255 4.36 0.81 -1.14
C ALA A 255 3.30 -0.30 -1.04
N ALA A 256 3.52 -1.28 -0.16
CA ALA A 256 2.50 -2.25 0.24
C ALA A 256 2.76 -2.77 1.67
N ALA A 257 1.73 -3.37 2.27
CA ALA A 257 1.83 -3.94 3.62
C ALA A 257 2.64 -5.25 3.69
N THR A 258 2.92 -5.88 2.55
CA THR A 258 3.45 -7.24 2.45
C THR A 258 4.77 -7.33 1.69
N THR A 259 5.38 -8.48 1.79
CA THR A 259 6.55 -8.90 1.00
C THR A 259 6.31 -10.23 0.32
N ALA A 260 7.03 -10.47 -0.78
CA ALA A 260 7.20 -11.78 -1.41
C ALA A 260 5.91 -12.47 -1.88
N LEU A 261 4.82 -11.73 -2.05
CA LEU A 261 3.63 -12.27 -2.71
C LEU A 261 3.87 -12.32 -4.22
N PRO A 262 3.55 -13.45 -4.89
CA PRO A 262 3.91 -13.62 -6.28
C PRO A 262 3.04 -12.78 -7.22
N GLU A 263 3.67 -12.04 -8.12
CA GLU A 263 3.03 -11.50 -9.32
C GLU A 263 2.68 -12.68 -10.26
N ARG A 264 3.56 -13.68 -10.28
CA ARG A 264 3.34 -14.93 -10.99
C ARG A 264 3.94 -16.11 -10.22
N ALA A 265 3.17 -17.18 -10.07
CA ALA A 265 3.64 -18.40 -9.40
C ALA A 265 4.82 -19.03 -10.17
N ASP A 266 5.80 -19.52 -9.40
CA ASP A 266 6.97 -20.29 -9.89
C ASP A 266 7.94 -19.52 -10.83
N GLU A 267 7.77 -18.20 -11.03
CA GLU A 267 8.63 -17.41 -11.92
C GLU A 267 9.60 -16.47 -11.17
N GLY A 268 9.65 -16.54 -9.83
CA GLY A 268 10.57 -15.71 -9.03
C GLY A 268 10.27 -14.20 -9.08
N ARG A 269 9.09 -13.82 -9.56
CA ARG A 269 8.61 -12.43 -9.60
C ARG A 269 7.86 -12.13 -8.32
N ASN A 270 8.61 -11.92 -7.23
CA ASN A 270 8.11 -11.59 -5.92
C ASN A 270 9.13 -10.70 -5.21
N PHE A 271 8.67 -9.58 -4.69
CA PHE A 271 9.51 -8.50 -4.20
C PHE A 271 9.05 -8.01 -2.83
N ASP A 272 9.94 -7.32 -2.10
CA ASP A 272 9.60 -6.69 -0.82
C ASP A 272 9.14 -5.24 -1.05
N TYR A 273 7.86 -4.95 -0.78
CA TYR A 273 7.23 -3.64 -0.99
C TYR A 273 6.98 -2.88 0.32
N ARG A 274 7.54 -3.33 1.43
CA ARG A 274 7.38 -2.68 2.75
C ARG A 274 8.22 -1.41 2.93
N TYR A 275 8.75 -0.87 1.85
CA TYR A 275 9.58 0.34 1.77
C TYR A 275 8.84 1.48 1.09
N ALA A 276 9.38 2.70 1.22
CA ALA A 276 8.81 3.90 0.64
C ALA A 276 9.47 4.20 -0.72
N TRP A 277 8.70 4.18 -1.80
CA TRP A 277 9.14 4.62 -3.13
C TRP A 277 8.85 6.10 -3.33
N ILE A 278 9.78 6.83 -3.93
CA ILE A 278 9.60 8.25 -4.29
C ILE A 278 8.40 8.42 -5.23
N ARG A 279 8.26 7.59 -6.24
CA ARG A 279 7.11 7.55 -7.16
C ARG A 279 5.78 7.43 -6.40
N ASP A 280 5.67 6.47 -5.49
CA ASP A 280 4.45 6.19 -4.74
C ASP A 280 4.08 7.35 -3.80
N GLN A 281 5.08 7.97 -3.16
CA GLN A 281 4.91 9.20 -2.39
C GLN A 281 4.30 10.32 -3.26
N CYS A 282 4.83 10.51 -4.46
CA CYS A 282 4.36 11.53 -5.38
C CYS A 282 2.93 11.27 -5.85
N LEU A 283 2.61 10.04 -6.24
CA LEU A 283 1.27 9.67 -6.67
C LEU A 283 0.23 9.82 -5.55
N ALA A 284 0.58 9.43 -4.31
CA ALA A 284 -0.29 9.63 -3.15
C ALA A 284 -0.53 11.12 -2.85
N GLY A 285 0.53 11.91 -2.92
CA GLY A 285 0.43 13.37 -2.75
C GLY A 285 -0.47 14.02 -3.80
N HIS A 286 -0.33 13.64 -5.08
CA HIS A 286 -1.19 14.13 -6.16
C HIS A 286 -2.66 13.73 -5.98
N ALA A 287 -2.92 12.49 -5.58
CA ALA A 287 -4.28 12.00 -5.36
C ALA A 287 -5.00 12.78 -4.24
N VAL A 288 -4.32 13.00 -3.12
CA VAL A 288 -4.88 13.77 -1.99
C VAL A 288 -5.05 15.25 -2.35
N ALA A 289 -4.13 15.84 -3.11
CA ALA A 289 -4.26 17.21 -3.61
C ALA A 289 -5.45 17.34 -4.57
N ALA A 290 -5.64 16.39 -5.49
CA ALA A 290 -6.77 16.37 -6.42
C ALA A 290 -8.12 16.27 -5.71
N HIS A 291 -8.20 15.52 -4.61
CA HIS A 291 -9.41 15.42 -3.78
C HIS A 291 -9.64 16.67 -2.93
N GLY A 292 -8.58 17.37 -2.51
CA GLY A 292 -8.71 18.56 -1.64
C GLY A 292 -8.99 18.28 -0.16
N GLY A 293 -8.92 17.02 0.28
CA GLY A 293 -9.20 16.59 1.65
C GLY A 293 -8.07 16.91 2.66
N PRO A 294 -8.08 16.29 3.87
CA PRO A 294 -7.09 16.53 4.90
C PRO A 294 -5.66 16.35 4.39
N PRO A 295 -4.76 17.32 4.56
CA PRO A 295 -3.49 17.36 3.82
C PRO A 295 -2.37 16.51 4.44
N HIS A 296 -2.63 15.66 5.44
CA HIS A 296 -1.56 14.96 6.17
C HIS A 296 -0.71 14.04 5.27
N VAL A 297 -1.33 13.25 4.37
CA VAL A 297 -0.61 12.39 3.42
C VAL A 297 0.21 13.24 2.44
N LEU A 298 -0.37 14.33 1.91
CA LEU A 298 0.35 15.27 1.03
C LEU A 298 1.56 15.89 1.75
N ARG A 299 1.37 16.40 2.97
CA ARG A 299 2.48 16.98 3.76
C ARG A 299 3.55 15.96 4.07
N SER A 300 3.18 14.74 4.47
CA SER A 300 4.12 13.65 4.71
C SER A 300 4.92 13.32 3.45
N ALA A 301 4.27 13.20 2.30
CA ALA A 301 4.94 12.96 1.03
C ALA A 301 5.91 14.09 0.66
N VAL A 302 5.48 15.35 0.77
CA VAL A 302 6.32 16.53 0.48
C VAL A 302 7.52 16.60 1.42
N GLY A 303 7.31 16.43 2.73
CA GLY A 303 8.39 16.43 3.73
C GLY A 303 9.40 15.33 3.49
N PHE A 304 8.93 14.10 3.22
CA PHE A 304 9.79 12.95 2.94
C PHE A 304 10.62 13.16 1.67
N VAL A 305 9.99 13.53 0.55
CA VAL A 305 10.66 13.75 -0.74
C VAL A 305 11.65 14.93 -0.64
N THR A 306 11.26 16.04 -0.01
CA THR A 306 12.14 17.18 0.24
C THR A 306 13.40 16.76 0.98
N ALA A 307 13.25 16.02 2.08
CA ALA A 307 14.38 15.54 2.87
C ALA A 307 15.31 14.61 2.08
N ARG A 308 14.78 13.75 1.20
CA ARG A 308 15.60 12.86 0.36
C ARG A 308 16.32 13.62 -0.75
N LEU A 309 15.67 14.56 -1.42
CA LEU A 309 16.31 15.40 -2.43
C LEU A 309 17.47 16.21 -1.83
N LEU A 310 17.27 16.84 -0.67
CA LEU A 310 18.31 17.63 -0.01
C LEU A 310 19.48 16.77 0.50
N ALA A 311 19.21 15.51 0.90
CA ALA A 311 20.26 14.61 1.39
C ALA A 311 21.07 13.96 0.25
N ASP A 312 20.41 13.50 -0.82
CA ASP A 312 21.02 12.63 -1.83
C ASP A 312 21.30 13.34 -3.16
N GLY A 313 20.60 14.45 -3.45
CA GLY A 313 20.82 15.25 -4.66
C GLY A 313 20.59 14.44 -5.95
N ASP A 314 21.59 14.43 -6.82
CA ASP A 314 21.60 13.70 -8.10
C ASP A 314 21.78 12.18 -7.94
N ARG A 315 21.90 11.71 -6.70
CA ARG A 315 21.93 10.28 -6.33
C ARG A 315 20.65 9.84 -5.62
N LEU A 316 19.55 10.58 -5.82
CA LEU A 316 18.24 10.21 -5.30
C LEU A 316 17.93 8.76 -5.65
N ARG A 317 17.63 7.94 -4.65
CA ARG A 317 17.29 6.53 -4.83
C ARG A 317 15.80 6.39 -5.09
N PRO A 318 15.37 5.38 -5.86
CA PRO A 318 13.96 5.11 -6.06
C PRO A 318 13.21 4.76 -4.78
N ALA A 319 13.85 4.05 -3.84
CA ALA A 319 13.24 3.54 -2.62
C ALA A 319 14.12 3.77 -1.38
N TYR A 320 13.43 3.95 -0.24
CA TYR A 320 14.01 4.14 1.10
C TYR A 320 13.22 3.31 2.12
N THR A 321 13.80 3.08 3.30
CA THR A 321 12.99 2.62 4.44
C THR A 321 11.92 3.69 4.76
N VAL A 322 10.84 3.32 5.43
CA VAL A 322 9.79 4.30 5.80
C VAL A 322 10.31 5.42 6.71
N ALA A 323 11.45 5.21 7.38
CA ALA A 323 12.17 6.23 8.14
C ALA A 323 13.21 7.02 7.31
N GLY A 324 13.32 6.79 6.01
CA GLY A 324 14.23 7.50 5.09
C GLY A 324 15.65 6.94 5.04
N GLY A 325 15.93 5.79 5.61
CA GLY A 325 17.22 5.10 5.53
C GLY A 325 17.38 4.30 4.23
N ALA A 326 18.55 3.69 4.04
CA ALA A 326 18.83 2.83 2.89
C ALA A 326 18.02 1.51 2.95
N VAL A 327 17.46 1.08 1.82
CA VAL A 327 16.82 -0.23 1.69
C VAL A 327 17.90 -1.31 1.62
N PRO A 328 17.79 -2.41 2.40
CA PRO A 328 18.70 -3.54 2.28
C PRO A 328 18.63 -4.20 0.90
N GLY A 329 19.74 -4.73 0.42
CA GLY A 329 19.76 -5.55 -0.79
C GLY A 329 18.84 -6.77 -0.66
N GLN A 330 18.21 -7.16 -1.77
CA GLN A 330 17.30 -8.31 -1.79
C GLN A 330 18.03 -9.60 -1.42
N ARG A 331 17.44 -10.37 -0.52
CA ARG A 331 17.97 -11.67 -0.04
C ARG A 331 16.82 -12.64 0.26
N PRO A 332 17.07 -13.97 0.18
CA PRO A 332 16.11 -14.96 0.64
C PRO A 332 15.76 -14.75 2.12
N SER A 333 14.50 -14.97 2.46
CA SER A 333 14.02 -15.03 3.84
C SER A 333 14.03 -16.48 4.33
N ALA A 334 14.06 -16.66 5.66
CA ALA A 334 13.91 -17.99 6.28
C ALA A 334 12.44 -18.49 6.29
N LEU A 335 11.47 -17.65 5.89
CA LEU A 335 10.07 -18.04 5.81
C LEU A 335 9.81 -18.96 4.60
N PRO A 336 8.87 -19.91 4.69
CA PRO A 336 8.53 -20.80 3.57
C PRO A 336 8.12 -20.07 2.30
N GLY A 337 7.36 -18.98 2.41
CA GLY A 337 6.79 -18.23 1.29
C GLY A 337 5.29 -18.48 1.09
N TYR A 338 4.66 -17.62 0.31
CA TYR A 338 3.29 -17.82 -0.17
C TYR A 338 3.28 -18.94 -1.22
N PRO A 339 2.21 -19.73 -1.37
CA PRO A 339 2.14 -20.80 -2.38
C PRO A 339 2.55 -20.32 -3.78
N GLY A 340 3.52 -21.00 -4.38
CA GLY A 340 4.10 -20.65 -5.67
C GLY A 340 5.16 -19.53 -5.62
N ALA A 341 5.69 -19.17 -4.44
CA ALA A 341 6.76 -18.18 -4.30
C ALA A 341 7.71 -18.49 -3.15
N THR A 342 8.97 -18.08 -3.30
CA THR A 342 9.95 -18.08 -2.21
C THR A 342 9.91 -16.75 -1.47
N ALA A 343 10.02 -16.77 -0.14
CA ALA A 343 10.05 -15.52 0.63
C ALA A 343 11.38 -14.76 0.42
N VAL A 344 11.26 -13.45 0.22
CA VAL A 344 12.40 -12.54 0.08
C VAL A 344 12.23 -11.32 0.99
N THR A 345 13.35 -10.69 1.36
CA THR A 345 13.41 -9.42 2.09
C THR A 345 14.43 -8.50 1.45
N GLY A 346 14.22 -7.17 1.61
CA GLY A 346 15.03 -6.19 0.91
C GLY A 346 14.62 -6.03 -0.56
N ASN A 347 15.11 -4.99 -1.21
CA ASN A 347 14.76 -4.72 -2.60
C ASN A 347 15.95 -4.15 -3.38
N ARG A 348 16.14 -4.67 -4.61
CA ARG A 348 17.23 -4.24 -5.51
C ARG A 348 16.97 -2.89 -6.18
N ALA A 349 15.71 -2.43 -6.26
CA ALA A 349 15.36 -1.18 -6.91
C ALA A 349 16.10 0.03 -6.31
N SER A 350 16.42 0.00 -5.00
CA SER A 350 17.17 1.07 -4.33
C SER A 350 18.56 1.34 -4.90
N ALA A 351 19.12 0.45 -5.72
CA ALA A 351 20.40 0.62 -6.40
C ALA A 351 20.28 1.21 -7.82
N GLN A 352 19.05 1.35 -8.34
CA GLN A 352 18.79 1.85 -9.69
C GLN A 352 18.86 3.38 -9.76
N TRP A 353 19.06 3.89 -10.97
CA TRP A 353 18.78 5.28 -11.32
C TRP A 353 17.42 5.38 -12.01
N GLN A 354 16.54 6.24 -11.51
CA GLN A 354 15.21 6.49 -12.08
C GLN A 354 15.01 7.99 -12.26
N LEU A 355 15.13 8.46 -13.50
CA LEU A 355 14.96 9.85 -13.88
C LEU A 355 13.55 10.37 -13.61
N ASP A 356 12.53 9.53 -13.82
CA ASP A 356 11.13 9.85 -13.55
C ASP A 356 10.87 10.16 -12.08
N ALA A 357 11.54 9.49 -11.14
CA ALA A 357 11.40 9.79 -9.72
C ALA A 357 11.78 11.25 -9.38
N VAL A 358 12.78 11.81 -10.08
CA VAL A 358 13.17 13.21 -9.92
C VAL A 358 12.12 14.16 -10.55
N GLY A 359 11.58 13.80 -11.72
CA GLY A 359 10.52 14.57 -12.39
C GLY A 359 9.21 14.58 -11.59
N GLU A 360 8.79 13.43 -11.07
CA GLU A 360 7.63 13.30 -10.17
C GLU A 360 7.81 14.10 -8.87
N SER A 361 9.05 14.14 -8.33
CA SER A 361 9.36 14.97 -7.16
C SER A 361 9.10 16.46 -7.42
N LEU A 362 9.51 16.98 -8.59
CA LEU A 362 9.20 18.36 -8.97
C LEU A 362 7.70 18.61 -9.08
N LEU A 363 6.95 17.67 -9.69
CA LEU A 363 5.51 17.75 -9.79
C LEU A 363 4.85 17.79 -8.41
N LEU A 364 5.26 16.93 -7.48
CA LEU A 364 4.75 16.92 -6.11
C LEU A 364 5.00 18.24 -5.39
N LEU A 365 6.25 18.75 -5.43
CA LEU A 365 6.63 20.02 -4.80
C LEU A 365 5.84 21.20 -5.38
N ALA A 366 5.64 21.23 -6.70
CA ALA A 366 4.85 22.24 -7.38
C ALA A 366 3.37 22.15 -7.01
N THR A 367 2.79 20.96 -7.00
CA THR A 367 1.41 20.72 -6.56
C THR A 367 1.20 21.18 -5.12
N ALA A 368 2.12 20.88 -4.22
CA ALA A 368 2.03 21.34 -2.84
C ALA A 368 2.06 22.88 -2.74
N ALA A 369 2.88 23.54 -3.55
CA ALA A 369 2.93 25.01 -3.59
C ALA A 369 1.63 25.63 -4.12
N GLU A 370 1.00 25.03 -5.14
CA GLU A 370 -0.31 25.45 -5.67
C GLU A 370 -1.43 25.37 -4.63
N HIS A 371 -1.32 24.44 -3.69
CA HIS A 371 -2.29 24.24 -2.60
C HIS A 371 -1.88 24.91 -1.27
N ASP A 372 -0.89 25.81 -1.27
CA ASP A 372 -0.32 26.45 -0.06
C ASP A 372 0.15 25.44 1.00
N ARG A 373 0.73 24.32 0.55
CA ARG A 373 1.24 23.21 1.38
C ARG A 373 2.74 22.95 1.17
N ALA A 374 3.48 23.92 0.59
CA ALA A 374 4.92 23.80 0.45
C ALA A 374 5.60 23.81 1.83
N GLU A 375 6.43 22.81 2.06
CA GLU A 375 7.24 22.70 3.29
C GLU A 375 8.49 23.60 3.23
N PRO A 376 9.09 23.97 4.37
CA PRO A 376 10.39 24.61 4.40
C PRO A 376 11.42 23.80 3.62
N GLY A 377 12.20 24.46 2.75
CA GLY A 377 13.19 23.78 1.89
C GLY A 377 12.65 23.27 0.55
N ALA A 378 11.34 23.32 0.28
CA ALA A 378 10.76 22.82 -0.97
C ALA A 378 11.36 23.53 -2.21
N ARG A 379 11.62 24.84 -2.16
CA ARG A 379 12.27 25.56 -3.26
C ARG A 379 13.71 25.10 -3.49
N GLU A 380 14.45 24.85 -2.43
CA GLU A 380 15.82 24.35 -2.53
C GLU A 380 15.82 22.91 -3.08
N ALA A 381 14.93 22.07 -2.58
CA ALA A 381 14.75 20.71 -3.12
C ALA A 381 14.37 20.72 -4.61
N ALA A 382 13.54 21.69 -5.03
CA ALA A 382 13.20 21.86 -6.44
C ALA A 382 14.43 22.26 -7.30
N ARG A 383 15.31 23.13 -6.80
CA ARG A 383 16.58 23.44 -7.48
C ARG A 383 17.47 22.21 -7.59
N VAL A 384 17.64 21.46 -6.49
CA VAL A 384 18.42 20.22 -6.46
C VAL A 384 17.88 19.22 -7.49
N ALA A 385 16.55 19.04 -7.57
CA ALA A 385 15.92 18.16 -8.55
C ALA A 385 16.11 18.65 -9.99
N ALA A 386 15.92 19.95 -10.25
CA ALA A 386 16.13 20.54 -11.58
C ALA A 386 17.59 20.42 -12.03
N ASP A 387 18.54 20.63 -11.13
CA ASP A 387 19.97 20.45 -11.40
C ASP A 387 20.34 18.97 -11.67
N ALA A 388 19.73 18.03 -10.96
CA ALA A 388 19.89 16.61 -11.20
C ALA A 388 19.37 16.22 -12.60
N ILE A 389 18.19 16.73 -12.99
CA ILE A 389 17.65 16.56 -14.34
C ILE A 389 18.61 17.16 -15.37
N ALA A 390 19.05 18.41 -15.19
CA ALA A 390 19.94 19.09 -16.13
C ALA A 390 21.23 18.29 -16.42
N ARG A 391 21.79 17.66 -15.39
CA ARG A 391 23.01 16.84 -15.54
C ARG A 391 22.76 15.49 -16.17
N ARG A 392 21.60 14.83 -15.90
CA ARG A 392 21.43 13.38 -16.12
C ARG A 392 20.28 12.97 -17.04
N TRP A 393 19.48 13.89 -17.58
CA TRP A 393 18.31 13.54 -18.42
C TRP A 393 18.65 12.77 -19.72
N HIS A 394 19.91 12.79 -20.13
CA HIS A 394 20.44 12.08 -21.29
C HIS A 394 21.08 10.72 -20.94
N GLU A 395 21.13 10.36 -19.66
CA GLU A 395 21.63 9.07 -19.20
C GLU A 395 20.51 7.99 -19.24
N PRO A 396 20.83 6.74 -19.59
CA PRO A 396 19.90 5.63 -19.41
C PRO A 396 19.56 5.42 -17.94
N GLY A 397 18.35 4.93 -17.67
CA GLY A 397 17.89 4.58 -16.33
C GLY A 397 16.80 3.52 -16.38
N ALA A 398 16.43 2.98 -15.22
CA ALA A 398 15.51 1.84 -15.11
C ALA A 398 14.04 2.18 -15.41
N GLY A 399 13.66 3.46 -15.39
CA GLY A 399 12.31 3.94 -15.66
C GLY A 399 11.26 3.51 -14.62
N ILE A 400 10.01 3.89 -14.86
CA ILE A 400 8.88 3.68 -13.94
C ILE A 400 8.62 2.20 -13.61
N TRP A 401 8.93 1.29 -14.55
CA TRP A 401 8.70 -0.16 -14.40
C TRP A 401 9.90 -0.93 -13.85
N GLU A 402 10.99 -0.23 -13.50
CA GLU A 402 12.17 -0.82 -12.84
C GLU A 402 12.81 -1.96 -13.65
N THR A 403 12.87 -1.76 -14.98
CA THR A 403 13.41 -2.72 -15.95
C THR A 403 14.88 -2.40 -16.29
N GLU A 404 15.31 -2.72 -17.51
CA GLU A 404 16.65 -2.40 -18.00
C GLU A 404 16.88 -0.87 -18.16
N ASP A 405 18.13 -0.45 -18.10
CA ASP A 405 18.49 0.96 -18.28
C ASP A 405 18.34 1.39 -19.74
N ARG A 406 17.42 2.33 -19.99
CA ARG A 406 17.14 2.93 -21.31
C ARG A 406 16.82 4.41 -21.21
N LEU A 407 16.72 5.08 -22.36
CA LEU A 407 16.19 6.43 -22.48
C LEU A 407 14.66 6.39 -22.60
N TRP A 408 14.00 6.12 -21.45
CA TRP A 408 12.54 5.97 -21.40
C TRP A 408 11.82 7.27 -21.75
N THR A 409 10.89 7.19 -22.68
CA THR A 409 10.06 8.32 -23.12
C THR A 409 9.24 8.89 -21.97
N HIS A 410 8.62 8.02 -21.16
CA HIS A 410 7.88 8.43 -19.97
C HIS A 410 8.74 9.30 -19.05
N SER A 411 9.93 8.84 -18.65
CA SER A 411 10.80 9.53 -17.69
C SER A 411 11.20 10.93 -18.18
N ARG A 412 11.52 11.08 -19.47
CA ARG A 412 11.85 12.38 -20.06
C ARG A 412 10.66 13.32 -20.08
N LEU A 413 9.46 12.85 -20.49
CA LEU A 413 8.26 13.67 -20.52
C LEU A 413 7.79 14.11 -19.14
N ILE A 414 7.93 13.25 -18.11
CA ILE A 414 7.64 13.60 -16.72
C ILE A 414 8.60 14.68 -16.21
N CYS A 415 9.89 14.60 -16.55
CA CYS A 415 10.84 15.68 -16.23
C CYS A 415 10.44 17.01 -16.88
N ALA A 416 10.05 17.00 -18.15
CA ALA A 416 9.59 18.22 -18.81
C ALA A 416 8.33 18.80 -18.15
N ALA A 417 7.38 17.95 -17.72
CA ALA A 417 6.20 18.37 -16.96
C ALA A 417 6.59 18.99 -15.61
N GLY A 418 7.43 18.30 -14.83
CA GLY A 418 7.89 18.74 -13.52
C GLY A 418 8.62 20.07 -13.56
N LEU A 419 9.55 20.21 -14.51
CA LEU A 419 10.30 21.47 -14.70
C LEU A 419 9.38 22.65 -15.04
N ARG A 420 8.40 22.47 -15.94
CA ARG A 420 7.46 23.54 -16.32
C ARG A 420 6.56 23.91 -15.15
N GLN A 421 6.04 22.95 -14.42
CA GLN A 421 5.17 23.23 -13.29
C GLN A 421 5.94 23.90 -12.14
N ALA A 422 7.14 23.41 -11.82
CA ALA A 422 8.01 24.02 -10.82
C ALA A 422 8.46 25.44 -11.22
N ALA A 423 8.76 25.68 -12.50
CA ALA A 423 9.08 27.02 -13.02
C ALA A 423 7.98 28.03 -12.74
N ARG A 424 6.71 27.61 -12.89
CA ARG A 424 5.54 28.49 -12.72
C ARG A 424 5.31 28.88 -11.25
N VAL A 425 5.55 27.98 -10.28
CA VAL A 425 5.08 28.19 -8.90
C VAL A 425 6.19 28.25 -7.86
N LEU A 426 7.37 27.69 -8.14
CA LEU A 426 8.51 27.63 -7.21
C LEU A 426 9.71 28.45 -7.66
N GLY A 427 9.88 28.64 -8.97
CA GLY A 427 11.05 29.30 -9.55
C GLY A 427 11.05 30.81 -9.31
N GLY A 428 12.21 31.38 -8.92
CA GLY A 428 12.49 32.78 -9.13
C GLY A 428 12.68 33.07 -10.64
N PRO A 429 12.74 34.34 -11.08
CA PRO A 429 12.79 34.67 -12.54
C PRO A 429 13.86 33.92 -13.32
N ALA A 430 15.08 33.79 -12.75
CA ALA A 430 16.21 33.10 -13.37
C ALA A 430 15.98 31.56 -13.43
N ASP A 431 15.54 30.96 -12.32
CA ASP A 431 15.24 29.52 -12.23
C ASP A 431 14.10 29.16 -13.19
N ALA A 432 13.04 29.97 -13.21
CA ALA A 432 11.88 29.74 -14.07
C ALA A 432 12.25 29.74 -15.56
N ALA A 433 13.08 30.68 -16.00
CA ALA A 433 13.58 30.74 -17.36
C ALA A 433 14.46 29.53 -17.72
N ALA A 434 15.39 29.16 -16.84
CA ALA A 434 16.28 28.02 -17.03
C ALA A 434 15.52 26.69 -17.08
N TRP A 435 14.58 26.46 -16.15
CA TRP A 435 13.79 25.24 -16.07
C TRP A 435 12.85 25.10 -17.26
N THR A 436 12.25 26.20 -17.73
CA THR A 436 11.41 26.19 -18.93
C THR A 436 12.24 25.84 -20.16
N SER A 437 13.42 26.46 -20.34
CA SER A 437 14.31 26.16 -21.46
C SER A 437 14.77 24.70 -21.46
N LEU A 438 15.09 24.15 -20.28
CA LEU A 438 15.47 22.75 -20.15
C LEU A 438 14.30 21.81 -20.50
N ALA A 439 13.08 22.13 -20.03
CA ALA A 439 11.89 21.35 -20.35
C ALA A 439 11.61 21.32 -21.87
N ASP A 440 11.78 22.47 -22.54
CA ASP A 440 11.60 22.58 -23.98
C ASP A 440 12.66 21.78 -24.75
N ALA A 441 13.92 21.81 -24.30
CA ALA A 441 15.00 21.00 -24.88
C ALA A 441 14.73 19.49 -24.73
N ILE A 442 14.31 19.04 -23.55
CA ILE A 442 13.96 17.63 -23.28
C ILE A 442 12.78 17.21 -24.18
N LEU A 443 11.73 18.02 -24.27
CA LEU A 443 10.57 17.71 -25.10
C LEU A 443 10.92 17.67 -26.60
N ALA A 444 11.73 18.62 -27.09
CA ALA A 444 12.15 18.66 -28.48
C ALA A 444 12.98 17.43 -28.85
N GLU A 445 13.97 17.06 -28.02
CA GLU A 445 14.80 15.88 -28.26
C GLU A 445 13.99 14.57 -28.15
N THR A 446 13.09 14.47 -27.18
CA THR A 446 12.20 13.30 -27.02
C THR A 446 11.27 13.19 -28.24
N THR A 447 10.74 14.30 -28.74
CA THR A 447 9.91 14.33 -29.96
C THR A 447 10.70 13.86 -31.18
N ARG A 448 11.97 14.26 -31.30
CA ARG A 448 12.82 13.87 -32.42
C ARG A 448 13.17 12.39 -32.41
N THR A 449 13.36 11.77 -31.23
CA THR A 449 13.91 10.41 -31.09
C THR A 449 12.87 9.34 -30.77
N ALA A 450 11.73 9.71 -30.19
CA ALA A 450 10.78 8.76 -29.62
C ALA A 450 9.34 8.90 -30.19
N LEU A 451 9.19 9.42 -31.43
CA LEU A 451 7.93 9.33 -32.17
C LEU A 451 8.01 8.26 -33.26
N THR A 452 6.90 7.53 -33.42
CA THR A 452 6.72 6.65 -34.57
C THR A 452 6.30 7.45 -35.81
N PRO A 453 6.42 6.90 -37.02
CA PRO A 453 5.88 7.53 -38.24
C PRO A 453 4.39 7.83 -38.15
N GLY A 454 3.62 7.06 -37.37
CA GLY A 454 2.20 7.27 -37.12
C GLY A 454 1.89 8.33 -36.06
N GLY A 455 2.88 9.02 -35.51
CA GLY A 455 2.72 10.15 -34.60
C GLY A 455 2.47 9.78 -33.15
N ARG A 456 2.47 8.49 -32.75
CA ARG A 456 2.40 8.08 -31.35
C ARG A 456 3.79 8.06 -30.69
N TRP A 457 3.82 8.14 -29.39
CA TRP A 457 5.05 7.94 -28.63
C TRP A 457 5.51 6.47 -28.67
N ARG A 458 6.84 6.27 -28.80
CA ARG A 458 7.54 5.00 -28.57
C ARG A 458 7.76 4.81 -27.08
N ARG A 459 7.89 3.59 -26.62
CA ARG A 459 8.29 3.25 -25.24
C ARG A 459 9.66 3.83 -24.87
N ALA A 460 10.63 3.66 -25.77
CA ALA A 460 11.95 4.29 -25.72
C ALA A 460 12.41 4.64 -27.14
N ALA A 461 13.52 5.36 -27.28
CA ALA A 461 14.05 5.75 -28.59
C ALA A 461 14.37 4.54 -29.50
N ASP A 462 14.72 3.42 -28.90
CA ASP A 462 15.07 2.14 -29.53
C ASP A 462 14.01 1.03 -29.33
N ASP A 463 12.81 1.39 -28.84
CA ASP A 463 11.72 0.46 -28.55
C ASP A 463 10.37 1.01 -29.02
N ASP A 464 9.84 0.50 -30.11
CA ASP A 464 8.59 0.94 -30.76
C ASP A 464 7.33 0.44 -30.07
N ARG A 465 7.44 -0.44 -29.07
CA ARG A 465 6.27 -1.02 -28.39
C ARG A 465 5.43 0.06 -27.70
N VAL A 466 4.16 -0.27 -27.49
CA VAL A 466 3.23 0.56 -26.71
C VAL A 466 3.50 0.37 -25.23
N ASP A 467 3.36 1.42 -24.45
CA ASP A 467 3.52 1.41 -22.99
C ASP A 467 2.44 2.29 -22.35
N ALA A 468 1.70 1.73 -21.41
CA ALA A 468 0.63 2.44 -20.70
C ALA A 468 1.14 3.61 -19.84
N ALA A 469 2.40 3.61 -19.40
CA ALA A 469 3.01 4.73 -18.69
C ALA A 469 2.99 6.02 -19.52
N LEU A 470 2.97 5.94 -20.85
CA LEU A 470 2.95 7.08 -21.74
C LEU A 470 1.64 7.90 -21.67
N LEU A 471 0.61 7.37 -20.99
CA LEU A 471 -0.61 8.11 -20.69
C LEU A 471 -0.44 9.08 -19.51
N ILE A 472 0.56 8.86 -18.62
CA ILE A 472 0.76 9.67 -17.41
C ILE A 472 1.29 11.08 -17.72
N PRO A 473 2.34 11.28 -18.55
CA PRO A 473 2.90 12.61 -18.78
C PRO A 473 1.90 13.66 -19.29
N PRO A 474 0.98 13.36 -20.24
CA PRO A 474 -0.07 14.30 -20.61
C PRO A 474 -0.98 14.67 -19.43
N LEU A 475 -1.34 13.72 -18.56
CA LEU A 475 -2.15 13.99 -17.36
C LEU A 475 -1.45 14.96 -16.39
N ARG A 476 -0.12 14.94 -16.36
CA ARG A 476 0.74 15.83 -15.56
C ARG A 476 1.15 17.12 -16.29
N GLY A 477 0.58 17.40 -17.46
CA GLY A 477 0.82 18.65 -18.17
C GLY A 477 2.10 18.71 -19.02
N ALA A 478 2.71 17.57 -19.35
CA ALA A 478 3.86 17.52 -20.28
C ALA A 478 3.49 18.03 -21.68
N LEU A 479 2.25 17.83 -22.08
CA LEU A 479 1.70 18.19 -23.39
C LEU A 479 0.35 18.91 -23.22
N PRO A 480 -0.02 19.81 -24.17
CA PRO A 480 -1.32 20.45 -24.16
C PRO A 480 -2.47 19.45 -24.22
N ALA A 481 -3.65 19.84 -23.74
CA ALA A 481 -4.87 19.08 -23.98
C ALA A 481 -5.14 19.00 -25.50
N GLY A 482 -5.53 17.81 -25.98
CA GLY A 482 -5.78 17.58 -27.41
C GLY A 482 -4.53 17.42 -28.27
N ASP A 483 -3.33 17.31 -27.68
CA ASP A 483 -2.09 17.04 -28.44
C ASP A 483 -2.24 15.74 -29.25
N PRO A 484 -2.01 15.76 -30.58
CA PRO A 484 -2.24 14.60 -31.45
C PRO A 484 -1.36 13.40 -31.10
N ARG A 485 -0.15 13.61 -30.52
CA ARG A 485 0.74 12.53 -30.08
C ARG A 485 0.13 11.79 -28.89
N SER A 486 -0.51 12.51 -27.98
CA SER A 486 -1.22 11.94 -26.83
C SER A 486 -2.45 11.16 -27.29
N ALA A 487 -3.22 11.70 -28.24
CA ALA A 487 -4.39 11.03 -28.81
C ALA A 487 -4.01 9.72 -29.53
N ALA A 488 -2.98 9.75 -30.38
CA ALA A 488 -2.47 8.57 -31.07
C ALA A 488 -1.94 7.50 -30.10
N THR A 489 -1.28 7.91 -29.00
CA THR A 489 -0.79 7.00 -27.98
C THR A 489 -1.95 6.37 -27.19
N LEU A 490 -2.98 7.14 -26.83
CA LEU A 490 -4.17 6.64 -26.15
C LEU A 490 -4.88 5.56 -26.99
N GLU A 491 -5.06 5.79 -28.30
CA GLU A 491 -5.66 4.80 -29.19
C GLU A 491 -4.80 3.54 -29.30
N ALA A 492 -3.47 3.66 -29.34
CA ALA A 492 -2.57 2.50 -29.38
C ALA A 492 -2.65 1.68 -28.09
N VAL A 493 -2.69 2.34 -26.92
CA VAL A 493 -2.86 1.65 -25.62
C VAL A 493 -4.18 0.88 -25.60
N ARG A 494 -5.27 1.50 -26.05
CA ARG A 494 -6.59 0.85 -26.15
C ARG A 494 -6.55 -0.39 -27.04
N ALA A 495 -5.91 -0.28 -28.19
CA ALA A 495 -5.88 -1.35 -29.18
C ALA A 495 -4.98 -2.52 -28.78
N GLU A 496 -3.85 -2.24 -28.12
CA GLU A 496 -2.80 -3.22 -27.93
C GLU A 496 -2.66 -3.73 -26.50
N LEU A 497 -3.05 -2.94 -25.47
CA LEU A 497 -2.81 -3.26 -24.06
C LEU A 497 -4.08 -3.52 -23.24
N VAL A 498 -5.26 -3.55 -23.85
CA VAL A 498 -6.52 -3.83 -23.15
C VAL A 498 -7.02 -5.23 -23.50
N GLN A 499 -7.24 -6.05 -22.49
CA GLN A 499 -7.85 -7.37 -22.64
C GLN A 499 -8.99 -7.53 -21.63
N GLU A 500 -10.20 -7.88 -22.09
CA GLU A 500 -11.41 -7.97 -21.26
C GLU A 500 -11.68 -6.70 -20.43
N GLY A 501 -11.21 -5.54 -20.91
CA GLY A 501 -11.32 -4.23 -20.26
C GLY A 501 -10.29 -3.99 -19.14
N PHE A 502 -9.39 -4.91 -18.85
CA PHE A 502 -8.23 -4.69 -17.99
C PHE A 502 -7.02 -4.26 -18.79
N VAL A 503 -6.15 -3.43 -18.19
CA VAL A 503 -5.04 -2.77 -18.87
C VAL A 503 -3.71 -3.37 -18.42
N TYR A 504 -2.88 -3.75 -19.37
CA TYR A 504 -1.52 -4.21 -19.16
C TYR A 504 -0.53 -3.05 -19.34
N ARG A 505 0.62 -3.10 -18.65
CA ARG A 505 1.62 -2.02 -18.76
C ARG A 505 2.31 -2.00 -20.13
N TYR A 506 2.68 -3.14 -20.70
CA TYR A 506 3.27 -3.33 -22.03
C TYR A 506 3.23 -4.81 -22.41
N ARG A 507 3.58 -5.15 -23.66
CA ARG A 507 3.79 -6.55 -24.07
C ARG A 507 5.18 -7.02 -23.71
N VAL A 508 5.29 -8.19 -23.10
CA VAL A 508 6.57 -8.86 -22.81
C VAL A 508 6.93 -9.74 -24.02
N GLY A 509 7.96 -9.36 -24.76
CA GLY A 509 8.34 -10.06 -25.99
C GLY A 509 7.18 -10.14 -27.01
N ASP A 510 7.04 -11.30 -27.63
CA ASP A 510 5.96 -11.62 -28.57
C ASP A 510 4.79 -12.38 -27.90
N GLU A 511 4.80 -12.51 -26.59
CA GLU A 511 3.78 -13.27 -25.87
C GLU A 511 2.42 -12.54 -25.84
N PRO A 512 1.30 -13.29 -25.88
CA PRO A 512 -0.03 -12.73 -25.66
C PRO A 512 -0.13 -12.08 -24.28
N LEU A 513 -0.99 -11.05 -24.16
CA LEU A 513 -1.28 -10.43 -22.88
C LEU A 513 -1.77 -11.48 -21.86
N GLY A 514 -1.35 -11.34 -20.60
CA GLY A 514 -1.73 -12.23 -19.50
C GLY A 514 -0.97 -13.56 -19.45
N VAL A 515 0.05 -13.76 -20.30
CA VAL A 515 0.93 -14.92 -20.23
C VAL A 515 2.12 -14.62 -19.31
N ALA A 516 2.87 -13.56 -19.57
CA ALA A 516 4.06 -13.21 -18.77
C ALA A 516 3.73 -12.45 -17.48
N GLU A 517 2.66 -11.65 -17.47
CA GLU A 517 2.23 -10.85 -16.30
C GLU A 517 0.72 -10.67 -16.27
N GLY A 518 0.16 -10.30 -15.10
CA GLY A 518 -1.23 -9.90 -14.95
C GLY A 518 -1.52 -8.52 -15.56
N ALA A 519 -2.79 -8.15 -15.62
CA ALA A 519 -3.16 -6.76 -15.90
C ALA A 519 -2.68 -5.89 -14.73
N PHE A 520 -2.05 -4.76 -15.06
CA PHE A 520 -1.47 -3.87 -14.07
C PHE A 520 -2.53 -2.89 -13.58
N THR A 521 -2.97 -3.03 -12.34
CA THR A 521 -4.21 -2.38 -11.84
C THR A 521 -4.14 -0.85 -11.94
N LEU A 522 -2.97 -0.25 -11.65
CA LEU A 522 -2.72 1.19 -11.83
C LEU A 522 -3.06 1.66 -13.25
N CYS A 523 -2.68 0.89 -14.28
CA CYS A 523 -2.87 1.28 -15.68
C CYS A 523 -4.35 1.43 -16.06
N GLY A 524 -5.25 0.69 -15.39
CA GLY A 524 -6.69 0.83 -15.57
C GLY A 524 -7.19 2.21 -15.16
N PHE A 525 -6.76 2.71 -14.01
CA PHE A 525 -7.11 4.05 -13.52
C PHE A 525 -6.46 5.16 -14.38
N VAL A 526 -5.21 4.97 -14.79
CA VAL A 526 -4.52 5.91 -15.69
C VAL A 526 -5.25 6.00 -17.05
N LEU A 527 -5.70 4.88 -17.61
CA LEU A 527 -6.47 4.89 -18.86
C LEU A 527 -7.79 5.64 -18.69
N ALA A 528 -8.51 5.42 -17.58
CA ALA A 528 -9.76 6.15 -17.30
C ALA A 528 -9.53 7.66 -17.22
N LEU A 529 -8.46 8.10 -16.54
CA LEU A 529 -8.07 9.53 -16.49
C LEU A 529 -7.74 10.08 -17.88
N ALA A 530 -7.01 9.32 -18.69
CA ALA A 530 -6.64 9.74 -20.05
C ALA A 530 -7.89 9.87 -20.97
N GLU A 531 -8.84 8.97 -20.84
CA GLU A 531 -10.12 9.01 -21.55
C GLU A 531 -10.97 10.20 -21.12
N HIS A 532 -11.06 10.47 -19.82
CA HIS A 532 -11.75 11.64 -19.28
C HIS A 532 -11.13 12.94 -19.82
N ARG A 533 -9.79 13.06 -19.76
CA ARG A 533 -9.07 14.23 -20.31
C ARG A 533 -9.28 14.41 -21.82
N ALA A 534 -9.49 13.33 -22.56
CA ALA A 534 -9.81 13.36 -23.99
C ALA A 534 -11.28 13.73 -24.27
N GLY A 535 -12.11 13.93 -23.25
CA GLY A 535 -13.53 14.28 -23.34
C GLY A 535 -14.48 13.08 -23.49
N ASP A 536 -14.00 11.84 -23.42
CA ASP A 536 -14.83 10.63 -23.49
C ASP A 536 -15.21 10.14 -22.08
N THR A 537 -15.98 10.94 -21.35
CA THR A 537 -16.39 10.66 -19.97
C THR A 537 -17.15 9.32 -19.85
N ALA A 538 -17.99 8.99 -20.84
CA ALA A 538 -18.74 7.73 -20.80
C ALA A 538 -17.83 6.50 -20.88
N ARG A 539 -16.74 6.55 -21.64
CA ARG A 539 -15.75 5.48 -21.71
C ARG A 539 -14.89 5.48 -20.44
N ALA A 540 -14.46 6.64 -19.97
CA ALA A 540 -13.70 6.79 -18.74
C ALA A 540 -14.41 6.13 -17.55
N LEU A 541 -15.71 6.36 -17.39
CA LEU A 541 -16.52 5.70 -16.35
C LEU A 541 -16.55 4.18 -16.51
N ARG A 542 -16.72 3.65 -17.74
CA ARG A 542 -16.68 2.20 -17.98
C ARG A 542 -15.32 1.58 -17.66
N THR A 543 -14.24 2.25 -18.05
CA THR A 543 -12.85 1.82 -17.73
C THR A 543 -12.60 1.87 -16.23
N PHE A 544 -13.05 2.91 -15.55
CA PHE A 544 -12.96 3.06 -14.11
C PHE A 544 -13.70 1.94 -13.35
N GLU A 545 -14.96 1.67 -13.72
CA GLU A 545 -15.73 0.56 -13.11
C GLU A 545 -15.08 -0.80 -13.37
N ARG A 546 -14.50 -0.98 -14.55
CA ARG A 546 -13.79 -2.22 -14.86
C ARG A 546 -12.54 -2.38 -14.01
N ALA A 547 -11.73 -1.33 -13.84
CA ALA A 547 -10.56 -1.36 -12.96
C ALA A 547 -10.95 -1.66 -11.50
N ARG A 548 -12.02 -1.03 -10.99
CA ARG A 548 -12.56 -1.29 -9.65
C ARG A 548 -12.98 -2.73 -9.43
N SER A 549 -13.49 -3.40 -10.45
CA SER A 549 -13.93 -4.80 -10.35
C SER A 549 -12.79 -5.80 -10.07
N GLY A 550 -11.53 -5.38 -10.18
CA GLY A 550 -10.34 -6.15 -9.83
C GLY A 550 -9.95 -6.10 -8.34
N SER A 551 -10.79 -5.56 -7.46
CA SER A 551 -10.51 -5.47 -6.02
C SER A 551 -10.73 -6.80 -5.27
N ALA A 552 -10.15 -6.88 -4.07
CA ALA A 552 -10.51 -7.87 -3.06
C ALA A 552 -11.97 -7.71 -2.59
N THR A 553 -12.50 -8.70 -1.87
CA THR A 553 -13.83 -8.63 -1.23
C THR A 553 -13.90 -7.51 -0.20
N SER A 554 -12.77 -7.17 0.42
CA SER A 554 -12.61 -6.02 1.33
C SER A 554 -12.49 -4.67 0.63
N GLY A 555 -12.32 -4.63 -0.70
CA GLY A 555 -12.06 -3.41 -1.49
C GLY A 555 -10.58 -3.07 -1.66
N LEU A 556 -9.67 -3.88 -1.16
CA LEU A 556 -8.22 -3.70 -1.33
C LEU A 556 -7.76 -4.11 -2.73
N PHE A 557 -6.69 -3.49 -3.21
CA PHE A 557 -6.06 -3.81 -4.49
C PHE A 557 -4.63 -4.31 -4.30
N SER A 558 -4.26 -5.30 -5.11
CA SER A 558 -2.87 -5.67 -5.37
C SER A 558 -2.33 -4.92 -6.59
N GLU A 559 -1.06 -5.12 -6.87
CA GLU A 559 -0.39 -4.54 -8.04
C GLU A 559 -0.96 -5.05 -9.35
N GLU A 560 -1.12 -6.36 -9.47
CA GLU A 560 -1.59 -7.04 -10.67
C GLU A 560 -2.90 -7.81 -10.42
N TYR A 561 -3.67 -7.97 -11.49
CA TYR A 561 -4.85 -8.80 -11.54
C TYR A 561 -4.73 -9.84 -12.66
N ASP A 562 -4.77 -11.13 -12.29
CA ASP A 562 -4.83 -12.22 -13.27
C ASP A 562 -6.22 -12.31 -13.86
N VAL A 563 -6.37 -11.83 -15.09
CA VAL A 563 -7.66 -11.76 -15.79
C VAL A 563 -8.24 -13.16 -16.05
N ARG A 564 -7.38 -14.13 -16.37
CA ARG A 564 -7.81 -15.51 -16.69
C ARG A 564 -8.26 -16.27 -15.46
N GLN A 565 -7.52 -16.15 -14.35
CA GLN A 565 -7.81 -16.83 -13.09
C GLN A 565 -8.71 -15.99 -12.18
N ARG A 566 -8.93 -14.71 -12.51
CA ARG A 566 -9.72 -13.74 -11.71
C ARG A 566 -9.19 -13.63 -10.28
N GLN A 567 -7.88 -13.47 -10.14
CA GLN A 567 -7.18 -13.44 -8.87
C GLN A 567 -6.25 -12.22 -8.75
N LEU A 568 -6.16 -11.70 -7.54
CA LEU A 568 -5.16 -10.72 -7.17
C LEU A 568 -3.77 -11.35 -7.21
N ARG A 569 -2.76 -10.58 -7.66
CA ARG A 569 -1.36 -10.99 -7.74
C ARG A 569 -0.46 -9.88 -7.19
N GLY A 570 0.68 -10.27 -6.63
CA GLY A 570 1.63 -9.33 -6.02
C GLY A 570 1.23 -8.86 -4.63
N ASN A 571 1.98 -7.91 -4.11
CA ASN A 571 1.81 -7.42 -2.73
C ASN A 571 0.51 -6.62 -2.53
N ILE A 572 -0.01 -6.65 -1.29
CA ILE A 572 -1.33 -6.08 -0.95
C ILE A 572 -1.31 -5.36 0.41
N PRO A 573 -2.13 -4.27 0.58
CA PRO A 573 -2.66 -3.43 -0.48
C PRO A 573 -1.55 -2.61 -1.13
N GLN A 574 -1.68 -2.33 -2.43
CA GLN A 574 -0.70 -1.54 -3.16
C GLN A 574 -1.05 -0.05 -3.11
N ALA A 575 -0.17 0.77 -2.53
CA ALA A 575 -0.42 2.18 -2.25
C ALA A 575 -0.74 3.00 -3.51
N PHE A 576 0.08 2.91 -4.56
CA PHE A 576 -0.11 3.71 -5.76
C PHE A 576 -1.39 3.34 -6.54
N VAL A 577 -1.90 2.11 -6.40
CA VAL A 577 -3.19 1.72 -6.99
C VAL A 577 -4.33 2.46 -6.28
N HIS A 578 -4.30 2.49 -4.94
CA HIS A 578 -5.28 3.24 -4.15
C HIS A 578 -5.17 4.75 -4.39
N ALA A 579 -3.95 5.27 -4.60
CA ALA A 579 -3.75 6.68 -4.97
C ALA A 579 -4.44 7.01 -6.30
N LEU A 580 -4.21 6.21 -7.35
CA LEU A 580 -4.81 6.45 -8.66
C LEU A 580 -6.34 6.21 -8.65
N LEU A 581 -6.85 5.28 -7.85
CA LEU A 581 -8.29 5.14 -7.63
C LEU A 581 -8.87 6.43 -7.04
N LEU A 582 -8.27 6.98 -5.97
CA LEU A 582 -8.73 8.22 -5.34
C LEU A 582 -8.69 9.39 -6.32
N GLU A 583 -7.56 9.59 -7.02
CA GLU A 583 -7.43 10.66 -8.02
C GLU A 583 -8.48 10.54 -9.13
N THR A 584 -8.67 9.31 -9.64
CA THR A 584 -9.64 9.06 -10.71
C THR A 584 -11.06 9.30 -10.24
N ALA A 585 -11.43 8.80 -9.05
CA ALA A 585 -12.77 9.00 -8.49
C ALA A 585 -13.08 10.48 -8.25
N SER A 586 -12.08 11.27 -7.81
CA SER A 586 -12.25 12.72 -7.63
C SER A 586 -12.44 13.44 -8.97
N ARG A 587 -11.56 13.19 -9.95
CA ARG A 587 -11.61 13.89 -11.25
C ARG A 587 -12.77 13.48 -12.16
N LEU A 588 -13.34 12.29 -11.99
CA LEU A 588 -14.54 11.87 -12.74
C LEU A 588 -15.83 12.47 -12.20
N ALA A 589 -15.79 13.08 -11.03
CA ALA A 589 -16.94 13.78 -10.44
C ALA A 589 -16.98 15.28 -10.81
N ASP A 590 -15.86 15.85 -11.29
CA ASP A 590 -15.74 17.21 -11.81
C ASP A 590 -16.39 17.31 -13.24
#